data_e9651fa49d6f40c77d68d06640b694a9
#
_entry.id   e9651fa49d6f40c77d68d06640b694a9
#
_cell.length_a   1.000
_cell.length_b   1.000
_cell.length_c   1.000
_cell.angle_alpha   90.00
_cell.angle_beta   90.00
_cell.angle_gamma   90.00
#
_symmetry.space_group_name_H-M   'P 1'
#
loop_
_entity.id
_entity.type
_entity.pdbx_description
1 polymer ?
#
loop_
_entity_poly.entity_id
_entity_poly.type
_entity_poly.pdbx_seq_one_letter_code
_entity_poly.pdbx_strand_id
1 'polypeptide(L)'
;MNVGGAFCRLRAEESGSVATELVLLTPLLILMLLFVVALGRTVSARMEVDGAAAQAARAASIARDPATATAMAEQAATTALGSDHVTCADLTVTTDTADFAPGGQVSVTVTCTVDLADLVGLRLPASQSIISTSTAVIDLYRAVGS
;
A
#
# COMPACT_ATOMS: atom_id res chain seq x y z
N MET A 1 25.87 66.98 -4.64
CA MET A 1 25.29 66.15 -3.60
C MET A 1 24.71 64.90 -4.28
N ASN A 2 25.42 63.75 -4.19
CA ASN A 2 25.03 62.50 -4.84
C ASN A 2 24.10 61.65 -3.95
N VAL A 3 22.81 61.78 -4.16
CA VAL A 3 21.79 61.02 -3.46
C VAL A 3 21.49 59.64 -4.10
N GLY A 4 22.06 59.38 -5.32
CA GLY A 4 21.81 58.17 -6.11
C GLY A 4 22.56 56.92 -5.65
N GLY A 5 23.62 57.04 -4.84
CA GLY A 5 24.44 55.87 -4.47
C GLY A 5 23.96 55.07 -3.27
N ALA A 6 23.10 55.65 -2.42
CA ALA A 6 22.64 54.99 -1.20
C ALA A 6 21.48 54.01 -1.46
N PHE A 7 20.60 54.28 -2.42
CA PHE A 7 19.48 53.42 -2.75
C PHE A 7 19.86 52.12 -3.48
N CYS A 8 21.00 52.12 -4.21
CA CYS A 8 21.44 50.90 -4.91
C CYS A 8 22.11 49.87 -3.98
N ARG A 9 22.68 50.33 -2.85
CA ARG A 9 23.31 49.43 -1.86
C ARG A 9 22.28 48.71 -1.00
N LEU A 10 21.16 49.36 -0.64
CA LEU A 10 20.10 48.74 0.17
C LEU A 10 19.39 47.63 -0.57
N ARG A 11 19.25 47.72 -1.89
CA ARG A 11 18.65 46.68 -2.75
C ARG A 11 19.52 45.45 -2.93
N ALA A 12 20.83 45.59 -2.84
CA ALA A 12 21.78 44.48 -2.93
C ALA A 12 21.86 43.65 -1.66
N GLU A 13 21.62 44.25 -0.48
CA GLU A 13 21.62 43.53 0.80
C GLU A 13 20.34 42.71 1.01
N GLU A 14 19.20 43.19 0.57
CA GLU A 14 17.94 42.42 0.64
C GLU A 14 17.93 41.23 -0.34
N SER A 15 18.57 41.32 -1.49
CA SER A 15 18.69 40.22 -2.44
C SER A 15 19.56 39.07 -1.92
N GLY A 16 20.53 39.34 -1.09
CA GLY A 16 21.37 38.32 -0.43
C GLY A 16 20.63 37.53 0.65
N SER A 17 19.77 38.20 1.43
CA SER A 17 18.98 37.57 2.48
C SER A 17 17.94 36.58 1.91
N VAL A 18 17.23 36.98 0.87
CA VAL A 18 16.22 36.14 0.19
C VAL A 18 16.88 34.93 -0.51
N ALA A 19 18.03 35.11 -1.14
CA ALA A 19 18.74 34.01 -1.78
C ALA A 19 19.25 32.98 -0.74
N THR A 20 19.73 33.43 0.40
CA THR A 20 20.20 32.55 1.49
C THR A 20 19.04 31.78 2.11
N GLU A 21 17.89 32.42 2.29
CA GLU A 21 16.68 31.80 2.81
C GLU A 21 16.14 30.73 1.85
N LEU A 22 16.18 31.01 0.54
CA LEU A 22 15.75 30.06 -0.49
C LEU A 22 16.65 28.82 -0.56
N VAL A 23 17.96 28.99 -0.36
CA VAL A 23 18.92 27.87 -0.35
C VAL A 23 18.69 26.96 0.86
N LEU A 24 18.28 27.49 2.01
CA LEU A 24 17.96 26.70 3.20
C LEU A 24 16.59 26.03 3.11
N LEU A 25 15.61 26.69 2.47
CA LEU A 25 14.25 26.13 2.31
C LEU A 25 14.18 25.04 1.25
N THR A 26 15.00 25.12 0.19
CA THR A 26 15.00 24.14 -0.91
C THR A 26 15.21 22.70 -0.44
N PRO A 27 16.23 22.35 0.35
CA PRO A 27 16.39 20.97 0.83
C PRO A 27 15.26 20.53 1.75
N LEU A 28 14.69 21.43 2.53
CA LEU A 28 13.54 21.13 3.39
C LEU A 28 12.30 20.79 2.56
N LEU A 29 12.04 21.54 1.49
CA LEU A 29 10.92 21.26 0.59
C LEU A 29 11.09 19.93 -0.16
N ILE A 30 12.33 19.61 -0.60
CA ILE A 30 12.63 18.32 -1.22
C ILE A 30 12.40 17.18 -0.24
N LEU A 31 12.85 17.31 1.01
CA LEU A 31 12.61 16.30 2.05
C LEU A 31 11.12 16.12 2.32
N MET A 32 10.36 17.21 2.41
CA MET A 32 8.91 17.16 2.58
C MET A 32 8.23 16.45 1.40
N LEU A 33 8.65 16.75 0.17
CA LEU A 33 8.12 16.09 -1.03
C LEU A 33 8.40 14.58 -1.01
N LEU A 34 9.64 14.19 -0.72
CA LEU A 34 10.01 12.77 -0.61
C LEU A 34 9.25 12.05 0.49
N PHE A 35 9.01 12.71 1.61
CA PHE A 35 8.21 12.17 2.71
C PHE A 35 6.75 11.92 2.29
N VAL A 36 6.12 12.88 1.61
CA VAL A 36 4.75 12.71 1.09
C VAL A 36 4.66 11.57 0.09
N VAL A 37 5.63 11.45 -0.81
CA VAL A 37 5.69 10.34 -1.79
C VAL A 37 5.85 8.99 -1.07
N ALA A 38 6.69 8.91 -0.04
CA ALA A 38 6.87 7.68 0.74
C ALA A 38 5.58 7.26 1.47
N LEU A 39 4.87 8.22 2.07
CA LEU A 39 3.56 7.95 2.68
C LEU A 39 2.53 7.48 1.65
N GLY A 40 2.49 8.10 0.47
CA GLY A 40 1.59 7.71 -0.61
C GLY A 40 1.81 6.27 -1.06
N ARG A 41 3.06 5.85 -1.22
CA ARG A 41 3.40 4.45 -1.58
C ARG A 41 2.96 3.44 -0.52
N THR A 42 3.09 3.77 0.76
CA THR A 42 2.65 2.89 1.85
C THR A 42 1.13 2.71 1.84
N VAL A 43 0.38 3.78 1.58
CA VAL A 43 -1.09 3.71 1.48
C VAL A 43 -1.51 2.88 0.26
N SER A 44 -0.87 3.07 -0.90
CA SER A 44 -1.14 2.25 -2.10
C SER A 44 -0.94 0.77 -1.82
N ALA A 45 0.18 0.37 -1.23
CA ALA A 45 0.45 -1.03 -0.91
C ALA A 45 -0.62 -1.65 0.00
N ARG A 46 -1.14 -0.89 0.97
CA ARG A 46 -2.26 -1.35 1.81
C ARG A 46 -3.53 -1.56 1.00
N MET A 47 -3.89 -0.63 0.14
CA MET A 47 -5.10 -0.74 -0.70
C MET A 47 -5.03 -1.95 -1.64
N GLU A 48 -3.86 -2.29 -2.14
CA GLU A 48 -3.64 -3.45 -3.01
C GLU A 48 -3.79 -4.76 -2.24
N VAL A 49 -3.24 -4.86 -1.02
CA VAL A 49 -3.44 -6.03 -0.15
C VAL A 49 -4.89 -6.17 0.28
N ASP A 50 -5.59 -5.06 0.56
CA ASP A 50 -7.04 -5.06 0.86
C ASP A 50 -7.86 -5.55 -0.34
N GLY A 51 -7.51 -5.08 -1.54
CA GLY A 51 -8.11 -5.54 -2.79
C GLY A 51 -7.89 -7.02 -3.05
N ALA A 52 -6.67 -7.52 -2.80
CA ALA A 52 -6.33 -8.93 -2.95
C ALA A 52 -7.12 -9.80 -1.96
N ALA A 53 -7.24 -9.41 -0.70
CA ALA A 53 -8.03 -10.11 0.29
C ALA A 53 -9.52 -10.18 -0.09
N ALA A 54 -10.08 -9.08 -0.62
CA ALA A 54 -11.46 -9.04 -1.07
C ALA A 54 -11.71 -9.95 -2.30
N GLN A 55 -10.78 -9.97 -3.27
CA GLN A 55 -10.85 -10.86 -4.43
C GLN A 55 -10.72 -12.34 -4.00
N ALA A 56 -9.79 -12.63 -3.08
CA ALA A 56 -9.60 -13.97 -2.55
C ALA A 56 -10.85 -14.50 -1.81
N ALA A 57 -11.46 -13.67 -0.95
CA ALA A 57 -12.69 -14.02 -0.25
C ALA A 57 -13.85 -14.30 -1.22
N ARG A 58 -14.01 -13.49 -2.26
CA ARG A 58 -15.01 -13.72 -3.32
C ARG A 58 -14.74 -15.01 -4.08
N ALA A 59 -13.48 -15.28 -4.46
CA ALA A 59 -13.10 -16.52 -5.12
C ALA A 59 -13.39 -17.74 -4.23
N ALA A 60 -13.07 -17.67 -2.96
CA ALA A 60 -13.39 -18.72 -1.99
C ALA A 60 -14.89 -18.96 -1.83
N SER A 61 -15.71 -17.90 -1.83
CA SER A 61 -17.15 -18.01 -1.60
C SER A 61 -17.91 -18.77 -2.70
N ILE A 62 -17.37 -18.85 -3.91
CA ILE A 62 -17.98 -19.60 -5.03
C ILE A 62 -17.51 -21.05 -5.12
N ALA A 63 -16.50 -21.46 -4.33
CA ALA A 63 -16.00 -22.83 -4.31
C ALA A 63 -17.03 -23.80 -3.74
N ARG A 64 -17.00 -25.06 -4.11
CA ARG A 64 -17.98 -26.08 -3.72
C ARG A 64 -17.66 -26.76 -2.40
N ASP A 65 -16.42 -26.77 -2.02
CA ASP A 65 -15.90 -27.40 -0.81
C ASP A 65 -14.78 -26.55 -0.19
N PRO A 66 -14.46 -26.74 1.10
CA PRO A 66 -13.47 -25.94 1.82
C PRO A 66 -12.07 -26.03 1.24
N ALA A 67 -11.65 -27.19 0.72
CA ALA A 67 -10.32 -27.36 0.15
C ALA A 67 -10.16 -26.57 -1.14
N THR A 68 -11.14 -26.64 -2.02
CA THR A 68 -11.19 -25.82 -3.25
C THR A 68 -11.28 -24.33 -2.90
N ALA A 69 -12.01 -23.93 -1.85
CA ALA A 69 -12.10 -22.55 -1.41
C ALA A 69 -10.71 -21.99 -1.02
N THR A 70 -9.94 -22.76 -0.27
CA THR A 70 -8.58 -22.37 0.12
C THR A 70 -7.67 -22.20 -1.12
N ALA A 71 -7.68 -23.17 -2.03
CA ALA A 71 -6.86 -23.12 -3.26
C ALA A 71 -7.24 -21.93 -4.15
N MET A 72 -8.54 -21.65 -4.31
CA MET A 72 -9.02 -20.51 -5.10
C MET A 72 -8.67 -19.17 -4.45
N ALA A 73 -8.72 -19.09 -3.11
CA ALA A 73 -8.30 -17.90 -2.38
C ALA A 73 -6.82 -17.59 -2.57
N GLU A 74 -5.94 -18.59 -2.43
CA GLU A 74 -4.50 -18.46 -2.65
C GLU A 74 -4.17 -18.01 -4.08
N GLN A 75 -4.80 -18.65 -5.07
CA GLN A 75 -4.61 -18.30 -6.48
C GLN A 75 -5.08 -16.86 -6.77
N ALA A 76 -6.26 -16.48 -6.26
CA ALA A 76 -6.81 -15.13 -6.47
C ALA A 76 -5.94 -14.05 -5.81
N ALA A 77 -5.48 -14.26 -4.58
CA ALA A 77 -4.60 -13.34 -3.88
C ALA A 77 -3.26 -13.17 -4.61
N THR A 78 -2.63 -14.28 -5.03
CA THR A 78 -1.36 -14.27 -5.76
C THR A 78 -1.50 -13.53 -7.10
N THR A 79 -2.59 -13.79 -7.82
CA THR A 79 -2.84 -13.14 -9.11
C THR A 79 -3.09 -11.64 -8.95
N ALA A 80 -3.87 -11.23 -7.95
CA ALA A 80 -4.16 -9.83 -7.68
C ALA A 80 -2.88 -9.04 -7.36
N LEU A 81 -2.07 -9.53 -6.41
CA LEU A 81 -0.82 -8.87 -6.03
C LEU A 81 0.23 -8.87 -7.16
N GLY A 82 0.28 -9.92 -7.97
CA GLY A 82 1.18 -9.99 -9.12
C GLY A 82 0.83 -8.99 -10.24
N SER A 83 -0.44 -8.62 -10.40
CA SER A 83 -0.89 -7.63 -11.39
C SER A 83 -0.61 -6.19 -10.97
N ASP A 84 -0.60 -5.91 -9.68
CA ASP A 84 -0.53 -4.56 -9.12
C ASP A 84 0.90 -4.09 -8.79
N HIS A 85 1.92 -4.89 -9.18
CA HIS A 85 3.35 -4.59 -8.97
C HIS A 85 3.79 -4.47 -7.51
N VAL A 86 3.02 -5.02 -6.56
CA VAL A 86 3.46 -5.17 -5.17
C VAL A 86 4.34 -6.41 -5.06
N THR A 87 5.60 -6.21 -4.77
CA THR A 87 6.52 -7.31 -4.49
C THR A 87 6.46 -7.65 -3.01
N CYS A 88 5.69 -8.69 -2.66
CA CYS A 88 5.76 -9.27 -1.33
C CYS A 88 7.04 -10.11 -1.22
N ALA A 89 7.89 -9.82 -0.25
CA ALA A 89 9.03 -10.68 0.09
C ALA A 89 8.55 -12.02 0.67
N ASP A 90 7.43 -11.98 1.39
CA ASP A 90 6.70 -13.15 1.88
C ASP A 90 5.20 -12.91 1.78
N LEU A 91 4.47 -13.89 1.24
CA LEU A 91 3.02 -13.85 1.06
C LEU A 91 2.40 -15.06 1.77
N THR A 92 1.56 -14.80 2.75
CA THR A 92 0.78 -15.83 3.43
C THR A 92 -0.71 -15.56 3.26
N VAL A 93 -1.46 -16.57 2.81
CA VAL A 93 -2.91 -16.50 2.66
C VAL A 93 -3.52 -17.55 3.59
N THR A 94 -4.37 -17.11 4.52
CA THR A 94 -5.07 -17.98 5.45
C THR A 94 -6.57 -17.88 5.20
N THR A 95 -7.21 -19.01 4.92
CA THR A 95 -8.66 -19.09 4.66
C THR A 95 -9.34 -19.76 5.84
N ASP A 96 -10.27 -19.05 6.48
CA ASP A 96 -11.14 -19.61 7.51
C ASP A 96 -12.44 -20.11 6.86
N THR A 97 -12.62 -21.42 6.95
CA THR A 97 -13.77 -22.15 6.40
C THR A 97 -14.63 -22.79 7.50
N ALA A 98 -14.55 -22.32 8.74
CA ALA A 98 -15.30 -22.88 9.87
C ALA A 98 -16.81 -22.82 9.67
N ASP A 99 -17.32 -21.78 8.99
CA ASP A 99 -18.73 -21.57 8.68
C ASP A 99 -19.03 -21.75 7.17
N PHE A 100 -18.35 -22.72 6.53
CA PHE A 100 -18.47 -22.96 5.10
C PHE A 100 -19.72 -23.77 4.76
N ALA A 101 -20.89 -23.15 4.93
CA ALA A 101 -22.21 -23.70 4.63
C ALA A 101 -23.05 -22.73 3.79
N PRO A 102 -24.10 -23.19 3.09
CA PRO A 102 -25.04 -22.28 2.41
C PRO A 102 -25.61 -21.25 3.40
N GLY A 103 -25.46 -19.98 3.08
CA GLY A 103 -25.81 -18.87 3.97
C GLY A 103 -24.80 -18.54 5.07
N GLY A 104 -23.71 -19.30 5.18
CA GLY A 104 -22.57 -19.00 6.04
C GLY A 104 -21.59 -18.01 5.39
N GLN A 105 -20.36 -18.00 5.87
CA GLN A 105 -19.33 -17.07 5.39
C GLN A 105 -17.97 -17.75 5.30
N VAL A 106 -17.12 -17.17 4.46
CA VAL A 106 -15.69 -17.50 4.37
C VAL A 106 -14.89 -16.25 4.62
N SER A 107 -13.86 -16.34 5.45
CA SER A 107 -12.95 -15.22 5.74
C SER A 107 -11.54 -15.54 5.24
N VAL A 108 -10.94 -14.60 4.51
CA VAL A 108 -9.59 -14.75 3.98
C VAL A 108 -8.71 -13.63 4.54
N THR A 109 -7.61 -14.04 5.17
CA THR A 109 -6.58 -13.12 5.66
C THR A 109 -5.35 -13.23 4.76
N VAL A 110 -4.95 -12.11 4.17
CA VAL A 110 -3.75 -11.97 3.36
C VAL A 110 -2.71 -11.20 4.16
N THR A 111 -1.54 -11.78 4.32
CA THR A 111 -0.37 -11.15 4.95
C THR A 111 0.73 -11.02 3.91
N CYS A 112 1.11 -9.78 3.61
CA CYS A 112 2.18 -9.44 2.68
C CYS A 112 3.29 -8.71 3.43
N THR A 113 4.49 -9.26 3.43
CA THR A 113 5.68 -8.60 3.98
C THR A 113 6.40 -7.88 2.84
N VAL A 114 6.50 -6.56 2.93
CA VAL A 114 7.19 -5.72 1.95
C VAL A 114 8.50 -5.22 2.53
N ASP A 115 9.54 -5.18 1.71
CA ASP A 115 10.81 -4.57 2.09
C ASP A 115 10.72 -3.05 1.93
N LEU A 116 11.06 -2.30 2.99
CA LEU A 116 11.07 -0.84 2.95
C LEU A 116 12.12 -0.30 1.98
N ALA A 117 13.15 -1.09 1.66
CA ALA A 117 14.13 -0.74 0.65
C ALA A 117 13.48 -0.48 -0.72
N ASP A 118 12.49 -1.28 -1.10
CA ASP A 118 11.75 -1.14 -2.36
C ASP A 118 10.78 0.05 -2.35
N LEU A 119 10.22 0.39 -1.17
CA LEU A 119 9.25 1.47 -1.04
C LEU A 119 9.89 2.86 -1.06
N VAL A 120 11.09 3.01 -0.50
CA VAL A 120 11.72 4.33 -0.27
C VAL A 120 12.98 4.53 -1.14
N GLY A 121 13.47 3.47 -1.81
CA GLY A 121 14.72 3.51 -2.58
C GLY A 121 15.97 3.69 -1.70
N LEU A 122 15.83 3.62 -0.38
CA LEU A 122 16.89 3.64 0.61
C LEU A 122 17.13 2.20 1.09
N ARG A 123 18.35 1.72 1.02
CA ARG A 123 18.74 0.38 1.50
C ARG A 123 18.71 0.30 3.03
N LEU A 124 17.53 0.49 3.61
CA LEU A 124 17.30 0.26 5.04
C LEU A 124 16.86 -1.19 5.23
N PRO A 125 17.52 -1.96 6.08
CA PRO A 125 17.09 -3.33 6.40
C PRO A 125 15.88 -3.27 7.34
N ALA A 126 14.73 -2.92 6.81
CA ALA A 126 13.47 -2.90 7.53
C ALA A 126 12.38 -3.48 6.63
N SER A 127 11.64 -4.43 7.16
CA SER A 127 10.47 -5.03 6.52
C SER A 127 9.20 -4.60 7.27
N GLN A 128 8.11 -4.42 6.54
CA GLN A 128 6.81 -4.12 7.12
C GLN A 128 5.80 -5.17 6.66
N SER A 129 5.08 -5.76 7.61
CA SER A 129 3.99 -6.67 7.32
C SER A 129 2.68 -5.90 7.20
N ILE A 130 1.98 -6.09 6.09
CA ILE A 130 0.65 -5.57 5.82
C ILE A 130 -0.32 -6.75 5.91
N ILE A 131 -1.31 -6.65 6.79
CA ILE A 131 -2.31 -7.69 7.02
C ILE A 131 -3.68 -7.13 6.64
N SER A 132 -4.41 -7.86 5.82
CA SER A 132 -5.79 -7.54 5.47
C SER A 132 -6.67 -8.78 5.57
N THR A 133 -7.87 -8.60 6.11
CA THR A 133 -8.87 -9.66 6.21
C THR A 133 -10.16 -9.23 5.52
N SER A 134 -10.68 -10.09 4.66
CA SER A 134 -11.96 -9.87 3.99
C SER A 134 -12.86 -11.08 4.16
N THR A 135 -14.15 -10.83 4.31
CA THR A 135 -15.17 -11.86 4.49
C THR A 135 -16.18 -11.79 3.37
N ALA A 136 -16.54 -12.94 2.80
CA ALA A 136 -17.56 -13.08 1.79
C ALA A 136 -18.66 -14.05 2.25
N VAL A 137 -19.91 -13.72 1.94
CA VAL A 137 -21.08 -14.57 2.24
C VAL A 137 -21.20 -15.65 1.17
N ILE A 138 -21.55 -16.85 1.61
CA ILE A 138 -21.79 -18.00 0.74
C ILE A 138 -23.27 -18.01 0.35
N ASP A 139 -23.55 -18.17 -0.95
CA ASP A 139 -24.92 -18.17 -1.45
C ASP A 139 -25.76 -19.28 -0.83
N LEU A 140 -26.97 -18.92 -0.40
CA LEU A 140 -27.97 -19.84 0.18
C LEU A 140 -28.47 -20.89 -0.82
N TYR A 141 -28.52 -20.55 -2.10
CA TYR A 141 -29.06 -21.41 -3.17
C TYR A 141 -27.99 -22.23 -3.89
N ARG A 142 -26.77 -22.24 -3.36
CA ARG A 142 -25.67 -23.00 -3.96
C ARG A 142 -25.93 -24.50 -3.82
N ALA A 143 -25.87 -25.23 -4.95
CA ALA A 143 -25.86 -26.68 -4.93
C ALA A 143 -24.59 -27.16 -4.23
N VAL A 144 -24.70 -27.68 -3.02
CA VAL A 144 -23.61 -28.39 -2.35
C VAL A 144 -23.37 -29.68 -3.11
N GLY A 145 -22.16 -29.86 -3.64
CA GLY A 145 -21.73 -31.13 -4.21
C GLY A 145 -21.74 -32.19 -3.12
N SER A 146 -22.57 -33.19 -3.29
CA SER A 146 -22.57 -34.40 -2.47
C SER A 146 -21.40 -35.30 -2.87
#